data_df87cb9b055ac80cc70d7ac654fed23f
#
_entry.id   df87cb9b055ac80cc70d7ac654fed23f
#
_cell.length_a   1.000
_cell.length_b   1.000
_cell.length_c   1.000
_cell.angle_alpha   90.00
_cell.angle_beta   90.00
_cell.angle_gamma   90.00
#
_symmetry.space_group_name_H-M   'P 1'
#
loop_
_entity.id
_entity.type
_entity.pdbx_description
1 polymer ?
#
loop_
_entity_poly.entity_id
_entity_poly.type
_entity_poly.pdbx_seq_one_letter_code
_entity_poly.pdbx_strand_id
1 'polypeptide(L)'
;MDDIVKGKKILVVDDEPDVLEQLTELLDMCIVDTAPSFETAQKFLNKNTYDVAIFDIMGVRGYDLLELANQKGLPALMLTAHALTPDNLVKSIKEGAQSYIPKEKMSDIITYLTYILKAQAKGIEKQGTWFARLKQFFDKKFGPDWKEEHKEFWQEFDKTYLASKEELEEML
;
A
#
# COMPACT_ATOMS: atom_id res chain seq x y z
N MET A 1 2.13 -17.83 11.02
CA MET A 1 2.12 -16.92 9.87
C MET A 1 0.97 -17.27 8.95
N ASP A 2 0.40 -16.26 8.36
CA ASP A 2 -0.81 -16.41 7.59
C ASP A 2 -0.52 -16.83 6.16
N ASP A 3 -1.17 -17.89 5.69
CA ASP A 3 -0.96 -18.42 4.34
C ASP A 3 -1.78 -17.69 3.27
N ILE A 4 -2.55 -16.66 3.63
CA ILE A 4 -3.41 -15.95 2.68
C ILE A 4 -2.61 -15.32 1.52
N VAL A 5 -1.36 -14.97 1.77
CA VAL A 5 -0.47 -14.35 0.79
C VAL A 5 0.12 -15.36 -0.18
N LYS A 6 0.23 -16.61 0.23
CA LYS A 6 0.88 -17.67 -0.55
C LYS A 6 0.18 -17.89 -1.90
N GLY A 7 0.96 -17.85 -2.98
CA GLY A 7 0.45 -18.07 -4.33
C GLY A 7 -0.28 -16.90 -4.94
N LYS A 8 -0.37 -15.77 -4.24
CA LYS A 8 -1.03 -14.57 -4.77
C LYS A 8 -0.18 -13.91 -5.85
N LYS A 9 -0.86 -13.32 -6.83
CA LYS A 9 -0.20 -12.63 -7.94
C LYS A 9 -0.05 -11.16 -7.60
N ILE A 10 1.19 -10.70 -7.53
CA ILE A 10 1.54 -9.36 -7.11
C ILE A 10 2.28 -8.65 -8.25
N LEU A 11 1.82 -7.44 -8.59
CA LEU A 11 2.55 -6.56 -9.51
C LEU A 11 3.33 -5.55 -8.70
N VAL A 12 4.63 -5.48 -8.88
CA VAL A 12 5.52 -4.53 -8.19
C VAL A 12 6.11 -3.56 -9.21
N VAL A 13 5.91 -2.27 -8.99
CA VAL A 13 6.37 -1.22 -9.91
C VAL A 13 7.24 -0.21 -9.18
N ASP A 14 8.50 -0.14 -9.57
CA ASP A 14 9.49 0.77 -9.00
C ASP A 14 10.62 0.94 -10.02
N ASP A 15 11.15 2.15 -10.18
CA ASP A 15 12.24 2.39 -11.11
C ASP A 15 13.62 2.07 -10.54
N GLU A 16 13.71 1.72 -9.26
CA GLU A 16 14.94 1.32 -8.62
C GLU A 16 15.10 -0.21 -8.67
N PRO A 17 16.08 -0.73 -9.44
CA PRO A 17 16.26 -2.19 -9.56
C PRO A 17 16.47 -2.90 -8.22
N ASP A 18 17.16 -2.25 -7.29
CA ASP A 18 17.43 -2.84 -5.97
C ASP A 18 16.13 -3.05 -5.18
N VAL A 19 15.18 -2.15 -5.31
CA VAL A 19 13.87 -2.27 -4.65
C VAL A 19 13.08 -3.44 -5.24
N LEU A 20 13.06 -3.55 -6.57
CA LEU A 20 12.40 -4.67 -7.25
C LEU A 20 12.98 -6.00 -6.81
N GLU A 21 14.32 -6.09 -6.72
CA GLU A 21 15.00 -7.29 -6.27
C GLU A 21 14.66 -7.65 -4.83
N GLN A 22 14.72 -6.67 -3.93
CA GLN A 22 14.40 -6.88 -2.52
C GLN A 22 12.96 -7.35 -2.33
N LEU A 23 12.02 -6.73 -3.04
CA LEU A 23 10.61 -7.13 -2.95
C LEU A 23 10.39 -8.52 -3.50
N THR A 24 11.05 -8.87 -4.59
CA THR A 24 10.96 -10.22 -5.15
C THR A 24 11.42 -11.26 -4.14
N GLU A 25 12.51 -10.99 -3.42
CA GLU A 25 13.00 -11.88 -2.36
C GLU A 25 12.05 -11.96 -1.17
N LEU A 26 11.52 -10.83 -0.74
CA LEU A 26 10.57 -10.78 0.39
C LEU A 26 9.25 -11.48 0.06
N LEU A 27 8.87 -11.50 -1.22
CA LEU A 27 7.62 -12.08 -1.71
C LEU A 27 7.83 -13.44 -2.39
N ASP A 28 8.80 -14.21 -1.93
CA ASP A 28 9.17 -15.50 -2.54
C ASP A 28 8.05 -16.53 -2.57
N MET A 29 7.07 -16.40 -1.67
CA MET A 29 5.89 -17.27 -1.62
C MET A 29 4.78 -16.84 -2.60
N CYS A 30 4.95 -15.69 -3.26
CA CYS A 30 3.99 -15.11 -4.20
C CYS A 30 4.44 -15.33 -5.64
N ILE A 31 3.54 -15.05 -6.56
CA ILE A 31 3.86 -14.98 -7.99
C ILE A 31 4.02 -13.48 -8.32
N VAL A 32 5.25 -13.05 -8.57
CA VAL A 32 5.58 -11.63 -8.69
C VAL A 32 5.98 -11.28 -10.12
N ASP A 33 5.32 -10.25 -10.66
CA ASP A 33 5.80 -9.56 -11.86
C ASP A 33 6.36 -8.20 -11.45
N THR A 34 7.51 -7.84 -11.99
CA THR A 34 8.14 -6.54 -11.71
C THR A 34 8.14 -5.66 -12.95
N ALA A 35 7.92 -4.37 -12.74
CA ALA A 35 7.92 -3.39 -13.82
C ALA A 35 8.76 -2.18 -13.40
N PRO A 36 9.77 -1.79 -14.21
CA PRO A 36 10.63 -0.64 -13.87
C PRO A 36 10.08 0.69 -14.33
N SER A 37 8.94 0.70 -15.04
CA SER A 37 8.38 1.91 -15.64
C SER A 37 6.87 1.85 -15.69
N PHE A 38 6.25 3.03 -15.88
CA PHE A 38 4.81 3.14 -16.09
C PHE A 38 4.37 2.30 -17.33
N GLU A 39 5.10 2.40 -18.42
CA GLU A 39 4.73 1.75 -19.67
C GLU A 39 4.72 0.22 -19.53
N THR A 40 5.72 -0.35 -18.87
CA THR A 40 5.78 -1.79 -18.62
C THR A 40 4.64 -2.22 -17.67
N ALA A 41 4.41 -1.44 -16.61
CA ALA A 41 3.32 -1.72 -15.67
C ALA A 41 1.96 -1.70 -16.38
N GLN A 42 1.74 -0.72 -17.26
CA GLN A 42 0.50 -0.61 -18.02
C GLN A 42 0.27 -1.84 -18.89
N LYS A 43 1.31 -2.33 -19.55
CA LYS A 43 1.23 -3.56 -20.36
C LYS A 43 0.84 -4.77 -19.50
N PHE A 44 1.45 -4.92 -18.34
CA PHE A 44 1.10 -6.00 -17.42
C PHE A 44 -0.35 -5.90 -16.95
N LEU A 45 -0.78 -4.71 -16.60
CA LEU A 45 -2.16 -4.48 -16.14
C LEU A 45 -3.19 -4.79 -17.24
N ASN A 46 -2.82 -4.58 -18.50
CA ASN A 46 -3.71 -4.88 -19.63
C ASN A 46 -3.75 -6.36 -19.99
N LYS A 47 -2.69 -7.11 -19.71
CA LYS A 47 -2.58 -8.53 -20.10
C LYS A 47 -2.93 -9.52 -19.00
N ASN A 48 -2.69 -9.15 -17.74
CA ASN A 48 -2.77 -10.08 -16.62
C ASN A 48 -3.72 -9.56 -15.56
N THR A 49 -4.17 -10.47 -14.70
CA THR A 49 -4.90 -10.11 -13.48
C THR A 49 -3.98 -10.33 -12.28
N TYR A 50 -4.11 -9.46 -11.28
CA TYR A 50 -3.32 -9.51 -10.06
C TYR A 50 -4.23 -9.46 -8.84
N ASP A 51 -3.73 -9.94 -7.71
CA ASP A 51 -4.45 -9.86 -6.44
C ASP A 51 -4.18 -8.56 -5.71
N VAL A 52 -2.94 -8.05 -5.78
CA VAL A 52 -2.53 -6.77 -5.20
C VAL A 52 -1.43 -6.17 -6.06
N ALA A 53 -1.36 -4.85 -6.10
CA ALA A 53 -0.26 -4.12 -6.73
C ALA A 53 0.49 -3.28 -5.70
N ILE A 54 1.79 -3.13 -5.90
CA ILE A 54 2.67 -2.28 -5.09
C ILE A 54 3.31 -1.26 -6.03
N PHE A 55 3.03 0.02 -5.81
CA PHE A 55 3.52 1.10 -6.68
C PHE A 55 4.39 2.09 -5.92
N ASP A 56 5.56 2.41 -6.46
CA ASP A 56 6.28 3.60 -6.05
C ASP A 56 5.53 4.83 -6.56
N ILE A 57 5.60 5.92 -5.83
CA ILE A 57 4.91 7.17 -6.22
C ILE A 57 5.70 7.90 -7.31
N MET A 58 7.00 8.06 -7.09
CA MET A 58 7.86 8.82 -8.01
C MET A 58 8.61 7.90 -8.98
N GLY A 59 8.89 8.41 -10.17
CA GLY A 59 9.66 7.69 -11.17
C GLY A 59 8.83 6.78 -12.08
N VAL A 60 7.66 6.32 -11.61
CA VAL A 60 6.79 5.41 -12.38
C VAL A 60 5.36 5.94 -12.53
N ARG A 61 5.12 7.19 -12.20
CA ARG A 61 3.79 7.80 -12.22
C ARG A 61 2.80 7.00 -11.36
N GLY A 62 3.17 6.79 -10.09
CA GLY A 62 2.44 5.92 -9.17
C GLY A 62 0.96 6.26 -9.02
N TYR A 63 0.59 7.55 -9.01
CA TYR A 63 -0.82 7.94 -8.88
C TYR A 63 -1.64 7.63 -10.14
N ASP A 64 -1.02 7.71 -11.32
CA ASP A 64 -1.69 7.30 -12.56
C ASP A 64 -1.88 5.77 -12.58
N LEU A 65 -0.90 5.02 -12.08
CA LEU A 65 -1.04 3.57 -11.92
C LEU A 65 -2.14 3.23 -10.91
N LEU A 66 -2.22 3.98 -9.82
CA LEU A 66 -3.28 3.79 -8.81
C LEU A 66 -4.66 3.98 -9.43
N GLU A 67 -4.83 4.99 -10.27
CA GLU A 67 -6.09 5.22 -10.99
C GLU A 67 -6.43 4.02 -11.88
N LEU A 68 -5.47 3.51 -12.64
CA LEU A 68 -5.66 2.31 -13.47
C LEU A 68 -6.06 1.10 -12.64
N ALA A 69 -5.39 0.89 -11.51
CA ALA A 69 -5.71 -0.20 -10.59
C ALA A 69 -7.14 -0.07 -10.05
N ASN A 70 -7.53 1.14 -9.64
CA ASN A 70 -8.88 1.39 -9.14
C ASN A 70 -9.95 1.08 -10.20
N GLN A 71 -9.71 1.43 -11.46
CA GLN A 71 -10.62 1.12 -12.55
C GLN A 71 -10.82 -0.38 -12.74
N LYS A 72 -9.82 -1.17 -12.39
CA LYS A 72 -9.86 -2.64 -12.51
C LYS A 72 -10.30 -3.34 -11.23
N GLY A 73 -10.58 -2.59 -10.17
CA GLY A 73 -10.88 -3.18 -8.87
C GLY A 73 -9.68 -3.87 -8.22
N LEU A 74 -8.47 -3.51 -8.64
CA LEU A 74 -7.24 -4.08 -8.12
C LEU A 74 -6.76 -3.24 -6.91
N PRO A 75 -6.69 -3.84 -5.70
CA PRO A 75 -6.17 -3.10 -4.56
C PRO A 75 -4.68 -2.83 -4.73
N ALA A 76 -4.28 -1.62 -4.38
CA ALA A 76 -2.89 -1.21 -4.50
C ALA A 76 -2.41 -0.55 -3.21
N LEU A 77 -1.15 -0.78 -2.87
CA LEU A 77 -0.48 -0.01 -1.84
C LEU A 77 0.62 0.84 -2.46
N MET A 78 0.85 1.99 -1.85
CA MET A 78 1.93 2.88 -2.26
C MET A 78 3.14 2.60 -1.36
N LEU A 79 4.32 2.48 -1.98
CA LEU A 79 5.57 2.24 -1.27
C LEU A 79 6.56 3.33 -1.70
N THR A 80 7.02 4.16 -0.77
CA THR A 80 7.79 5.33 -1.16
C THR A 80 8.90 5.71 -0.20
N ALA A 81 9.97 6.29 -0.75
CA ALA A 81 11.02 6.97 0.00
C ALA A 81 11.03 8.46 -0.33
N HIS A 82 10.96 8.81 -1.60
CA HIS A 82 11.11 10.19 -2.07
C HIS A 82 9.85 11.04 -1.91
N ALA A 83 8.69 10.41 -1.86
CA ALA A 83 7.42 11.09 -1.67
C ALA A 83 6.83 10.84 -0.27
N LEU A 84 7.68 10.67 0.73
CA LEU A 84 7.28 10.42 2.11
C LEU A 84 6.98 11.75 2.80
N THR A 85 5.76 12.24 2.63
CA THR A 85 5.27 13.50 3.19
C THR A 85 3.84 13.34 3.68
N PRO A 86 3.39 14.20 4.62
CA PRO A 86 1.98 14.21 5.03
C PRO A 86 1.02 14.42 3.86
N ASP A 87 1.37 15.30 2.92
CA ASP A 87 0.52 15.57 1.75
C ASP A 87 0.35 14.34 0.87
N ASN A 88 1.42 13.61 0.61
CA ASN A 88 1.35 12.38 -0.19
C ASN A 88 0.64 11.26 0.54
N LEU A 89 0.77 11.17 1.85
CA LEU A 89 0.01 10.22 2.65
C LEU A 89 -1.49 10.46 2.49
N VAL A 90 -1.93 11.70 2.68
CA VAL A 90 -3.33 12.08 2.54
C VAL A 90 -3.81 11.84 1.10
N LYS A 91 -3.03 12.26 0.13
CA LYS A 91 -3.36 12.08 -1.30
C LYS A 91 -3.53 10.60 -1.64
N SER A 92 -2.61 9.76 -1.19
CA SER A 92 -2.68 8.31 -1.47
C SER A 92 -3.97 7.70 -0.92
N ILE A 93 -4.34 8.05 0.31
CA ILE A 93 -5.58 7.56 0.91
C ILE A 93 -6.80 8.07 0.14
N LYS A 94 -6.84 9.36 -0.18
CA LYS A 94 -7.96 9.97 -0.91
C LYS A 94 -8.15 9.35 -2.30
N GLU A 95 -7.06 9.00 -2.96
CA GLU A 95 -7.11 8.41 -4.30
C GLU A 95 -7.30 6.89 -4.28
N GLY A 96 -7.53 6.31 -3.11
CA GLY A 96 -7.97 4.93 -3.01
C GLY A 96 -6.88 3.90 -2.75
N ALA A 97 -5.67 4.32 -2.40
CA ALA A 97 -4.64 3.35 -2.00
C ALA A 97 -5.08 2.63 -0.73
N GLN A 98 -4.85 1.33 -0.68
CA GLN A 98 -5.17 0.52 0.49
C GLN A 98 -4.21 0.75 1.65
N SER A 99 -2.98 1.18 1.35
CA SER A 99 -2.03 1.59 2.38
C SER A 99 -0.92 2.43 1.74
N TYR A 100 -0.13 3.07 2.61
CA TYR A 100 0.97 3.93 2.22
C TYR A 100 2.14 3.59 3.13
N ILE A 101 3.15 2.96 2.55
CA ILE A 101 4.22 2.32 3.31
C ILE A 101 5.56 2.98 3.01
N PRO A 102 6.29 3.44 4.04
CA PRO A 102 7.66 3.91 3.84
C PRO A 102 8.57 2.77 3.39
N LYS A 103 9.48 3.03 2.47
CA LYS A 103 10.46 2.00 2.04
C LYS A 103 11.31 1.48 3.20
N GLU A 104 11.51 2.30 4.24
CA GLU A 104 12.19 1.87 5.47
C GLU A 104 11.48 0.70 6.17
N LYS A 105 10.18 0.52 5.90
CA LYS A 105 9.35 -0.55 6.49
C LYS A 105 9.06 -1.68 5.50
N MET A 106 9.78 -1.72 4.39
CA MET A 106 9.56 -2.69 3.32
C MET A 106 9.74 -4.14 3.78
N SER A 107 10.57 -4.38 4.80
CA SER A 107 10.75 -5.73 5.34
C SER A 107 9.47 -6.33 5.92
N ASP A 108 8.48 -5.49 6.27
CA ASP A 108 7.17 -5.92 6.78
C ASP A 108 6.11 -6.05 5.69
N ILE A 109 6.50 -6.06 4.42
CA ILE A 109 5.54 -6.02 3.30
C ILE A 109 4.50 -7.14 3.36
N ILE A 110 4.88 -8.33 3.79
CA ILE A 110 3.95 -9.47 3.91
C ILE A 110 2.84 -9.14 4.90
N THR A 111 3.17 -8.47 6.00
CA THR A 111 2.16 -8.05 7.00
C THR A 111 1.13 -7.12 6.37
N TYR A 112 1.57 -6.14 5.60
CA TYR A 112 0.66 -5.17 4.97
C TYR A 112 -0.19 -5.81 3.88
N LEU A 113 0.38 -6.72 3.10
CA LEU A 113 -0.39 -7.48 2.11
C LEU A 113 -1.44 -8.36 2.79
N THR A 114 -1.08 -8.97 3.91
CA THR A 114 -2.02 -9.77 4.70
C THR A 114 -3.23 -8.94 5.15
N TYR A 115 -2.99 -7.72 5.64
CA TYR A 115 -4.09 -6.82 6.02
C TYR A 115 -5.04 -6.55 4.85
N ILE A 116 -4.47 -6.25 3.68
CA ILE A 116 -5.27 -5.95 2.48
C ILE A 116 -6.12 -7.16 2.08
N LEU A 117 -5.50 -8.33 1.99
CA LEU A 117 -6.17 -9.54 1.54
C LEU A 117 -7.25 -10.02 2.53
N LYS A 118 -6.98 -9.92 3.81
CA LYS A 118 -7.98 -10.26 4.84
C LYS A 118 -9.16 -9.29 4.82
N ALA A 119 -8.90 -8.00 4.66
CA ALA A 119 -9.96 -7.00 4.55
C ALA A 119 -10.85 -7.29 3.35
N GLN A 120 -10.26 -7.61 2.20
CA GLN A 120 -11.02 -7.96 1.00
C GLN A 120 -11.87 -9.20 1.21
N ALA A 121 -11.31 -10.22 1.84
CA ALA A 121 -12.05 -11.46 2.12
C ALA A 121 -13.26 -11.22 3.02
N LYS A 122 -13.22 -10.21 3.87
CA LYS A 122 -14.31 -9.81 4.77
C LYS A 122 -15.23 -8.74 4.16
N GLY A 123 -14.95 -8.26 2.94
CA GLY A 123 -15.72 -7.20 2.31
C GLY A 123 -15.50 -5.83 2.91
N ILE A 124 -14.39 -5.60 3.59
CA ILE A 124 -14.03 -4.31 4.19
C ILE A 124 -13.26 -3.49 3.17
N GLU A 125 -13.85 -2.38 2.70
CA GLU A 125 -13.23 -1.52 1.70
C GLU A 125 -12.16 -0.60 2.27
N LYS A 126 -12.36 -0.12 3.49
CA LYS A 126 -11.48 0.85 4.15
C LYS A 126 -11.08 0.33 5.52
N GLN A 127 -9.82 -0.02 5.68
CA GLN A 127 -9.32 -0.51 6.96
C GLN A 127 -8.11 0.31 7.38
N GLY A 128 -8.02 0.57 8.68
CA GLY A 128 -6.97 1.42 9.25
C GLY A 128 -5.85 0.68 9.95
N THR A 129 -5.81 -0.65 9.85
CA THR A 129 -4.83 -1.46 10.55
C THR A 129 -3.39 -1.10 10.18
N TRP A 130 -3.13 -0.88 8.90
CA TRP A 130 -1.81 -0.47 8.41
C TRP A 130 -1.38 0.87 9.03
N PHE A 131 -2.32 1.82 9.11
CA PHE A 131 -2.02 3.13 9.67
C PHE A 131 -1.73 3.04 11.16
N ALA A 132 -2.53 2.27 11.90
CA ALA A 132 -2.33 2.06 13.34
C ALA A 132 -0.93 1.48 13.61
N ARG A 133 -0.48 0.57 12.75
CA ARG A 133 0.86 -0.02 12.85
C ARG A 133 1.98 1.00 12.58
N LEU A 134 1.74 1.97 11.69
CA LEU A 134 2.74 2.96 11.27
C LEU A 134 2.63 4.30 11.98
N LYS A 135 1.61 4.49 12.83
CA LYS A 135 1.34 5.78 13.46
C LYS A 135 2.56 6.39 14.16
N GLN A 136 3.25 5.59 14.97
CA GLN A 136 4.44 6.09 15.68
C GLN A 136 5.55 6.50 14.71
N PHE A 137 5.73 5.76 13.63
CA PHE A 137 6.70 6.11 12.60
C PHE A 137 6.36 7.47 11.97
N PHE A 138 5.11 7.67 11.59
CA PHE A 138 4.69 8.94 10.98
C PHE A 138 4.80 10.11 11.96
N ASP A 139 4.39 9.91 13.21
CA ASP A 139 4.50 10.96 14.23
C ASP A 139 5.95 11.40 14.44
N LYS A 140 6.86 10.45 14.46
CA LYS A 140 8.29 10.74 14.62
C LYS A 140 8.89 11.39 13.37
N LYS A 141 8.51 10.90 12.19
CA LYS A 141 9.06 11.37 10.91
C LYS A 141 8.58 12.76 10.54
N PHE A 142 7.30 13.04 10.76
CA PHE A 142 6.65 14.28 10.31
C PHE A 142 6.57 15.37 11.38
N GLY A 143 6.78 15.02 12.65
CA GLY A 143 6.74 15.96 13.77
C GLY A 143 5.37 16.03 14.44
N PRO A 144 5.26 16.77 15.58
CA PRO A 144 4.08 16.68 16.45
C PRO A 144 2.79 17.21 15.83
N ASP A 145 2.86 18.19 14.94
CA ASP A 145 1.66 18.88 14.42
C ASP A 145 1.38 18.55 12.96
N TRP A 146 1.87 17.41 12.47
CA TRP A 146 1.80 17.08 11.05
C TRP A 146 0.37 16.89 10.51
N LYS A 147 -0.61 16.59 11.36
CA LYS A 147 -2.01 16.41 10.95
C LYS A 147 -2.80 17.72 10.82
N GLU A 148 -2.26 18.84 11.34
CA GLU A 148 -3.00 20.11 11.40
C GLU A 148 -3.39 20.64 10.01
N GLU A 149 -2.55 20.47 9.02
CA GLU A 149 -2.79 20.94 7.66
C GLU A 149 -3.99 20.24 7.01
N HIS A 150 -4.29 19.03 7.44
CA HIS A 150 -5.38 18.20 6.90
C HIS A 150 -6.34 17.76 8.01
N LYS A 151 -6.65 18.65 8.91
CA LYS A 151 -7.43 18.36 10.11
C LYS A 151 -8.77 17.70 9.81
N GLU A 152 -9.52 18.22 8.84
CA GLU A 152 -10.83 17.68 8.47
C GLU A 152 -10.70 16.26 7.91
N PHE A 153 -9.67 16.03 7.10
CA PHE A 153 -9.41 14.70 6.56
C PHE A 153 -9.16 13.69 7.68
N TRP A 154 -8.31 14.05 8.65
CA TRP A 154 -7.98 13.11 9.74
C TRP A 154 -9.14 12.85 10.67
N GLN A 155 -9.99 13.83 10.89
CA GLN A 155 -11.22 13.63 11.67
C GLN A 155 -12.13 12.61 10.99
N GLU A 156 -12.29 12.71 9.68
CA GLU A 156 -13.10 11.77 8.90
C GLU A 156 -12.43 10.40 8.81
N PHE A 157 -11.11 10.37 8.64
CA PHE A 157 -10.34 9.13 8.62
C PHE A 157 -10.54 8.33 9.91
N ASP A 158 -10.45 8.99 11.05
CA ASP A 158 -10.60 8.33 12.34
C ASP A 158 -11.98 7.69 12.50
N LYS A 159 -13.00 8.22 11.85
CA LYS A 159 -14.35 7.65 11.86
C LYS A 159 -14.53 6.51 10.89
N THR A 160 -13.88 6.59 9.72
CA THR A 160 -14.15 5.71 8.58
C THR A 160 -13.17 4.52 8.53
N TYR A 161 -11.92 4.76 8.93
CA TYR A 161 -10.84 3.76 8.84
C TYR A 161 -10.52 3.13 10.19
N LEU A 162 -11.33 3.39 11.22
CA LEU A 162 -11.05 2.88 12.56
C LEU A 162 -11.05 1.36 12.59
N ALA A 163 -9.90 0.81 12.98
CA ALA A 163 -9.84 -0.56 13.42
C ALA A 163 -9.87 -0.52 14.95
N SER A 164 -10.87 -1.13 15.57
CA SER A 164 -10.88 -1.34 17.02
C SER A 164 -9.73 -2.28 17.39
N LYS A 165 -9.36 -2.32 18.66
CA LYS A 165 -8.36 -3.26 19.12
C LYS A 165 -8.73 -4.71 18.77
N GLU A 166 -10.01 -5.03 18.89
CA GLU A 166 -10.53 -6.35 18.53
C GLU A 166 -10.40 -6.65 17.06
N GLU A 167 -10.71 -5.67 16.21
CA GLU A 167 -10.55 -5.80 14.76
C GLU A 167 -9.09 -5.98 14.37
N LEU A 168 -8.17 -5.27 15.05
CA LEU A 168 -6.75 -5.43 14.85
C LEU A 168 -6.29 -6.85 15.17
N GLU A 169 -6.75 -7.41 16.28
CA GLU A 169 -6.42 -8.78 16.68
C GLU A 169 -6.95 -9.78 15.68
N GLU A 170 -8.16 -9.60 15.16
CA GLU A 170 -8.74 -10.48 14.14
C GLU A 170 -8.01 -10.43 12.80
N MET A 171 -7.43 -9.25 12.47
CA MET A 171 -6.69 -9.06 11.21
C MET A 171 -5.27 -9.62 11.26
N LEU A 172 -4.75 -9.83 12.44
CA LEU A 172 -3.46 -10.45 12.65
C LEU A 172 -3.58 -11.97 12.70
#